data_a7bd3a666257691237b01460e884c9c6
#
_entry.id   a7bd3a666257691237b01460e884c9c6
#
_cell.length_a   1.000
_cell.length_b   1.000
_cell.length_c   1.000
_cell.angle_alpha   90.00
_cell.angle_beta   90.00
_cell.angle_gamma   90.00
#
_symmetry.space_group_name_H-M   'P 1'
#
loop_
_entity.id
_entity.type
_entity.pdbx_description
1 polymer ?
#
loop_
_entity_poly.entity_id
_entity_poly.type
_entity_poly.pdbx_seq_one_letter_code
_entity_poly.pdbx_strand_id
1 'polypeptide(L)'
;MLNPVVTVSIFQKQPDPKVFSAGQVIFEEGQSGDEMYGIIQGEVNILVNGKIVETIETGEIFGAGVLVGVKSRTYAAIAKVDTKLGFLDEQGFLFAVQETPVFALQVMKSYSERLSRLQRMV
;
A
#
# COMPACT_ATOMS: atom_id res chain seq x y z
N MET A 1 -13.81 14.74 0.78
CA MET A 1 -12.55 14.98 1.49
C MET A 1 -11.59 13.81 1.37
N LEU A 2 -11.98 12.61 1.76
CA LEU A 2 -11.13 11.43 1.64
C LEU A 2 -11.35 10.76 0.29
N ASN A 3 -10.50 11.10 -0.66
CA ASN A 3 -10.63 10.70 -2.06
C ASN A 3 -9.36 9.97 -2.49
N PRO A 4 -9.44 8.81 -3.15
CA PRO A 4 -8.27 8.09 -3.67
C PRO A 4 -7.31 8.96 -4.50
N VAL A 5 -7.83 10.00 -5.15
CA VAL A 5 -7.01 10.93 -5.92
C VAL A 5 -5.93 11.59 -5.07
N VAL A 6 -6.19 11.82 -3.77
CA VAL A 6 -5.18 12.40 -2.85
C VAL A 6 -3.99 11.47 -2.74
N THR A 7 -4.22 10.18 -2.53
CA THR A 7 -3.16 9.19 -2.45
C THR A 7 -2.37 9.10 -3.75
N VAL A 8 -3.07 8.99 -4.88
CA VAL A 8 -2.42 8.92 -6.19
C VAL A 8 -1.55 10.14 -6.44
N SER A 9 -2.09 11.35 -6.14
CA SER A 9 -1.37 12.60 -6.33
C SER A 9 -0.07 12.64 -5.52
N ILE A 10 -0.11 12.19 -4.27
CA ILE A 10 1.07 12.17 -3.40
C ILE A 10 2.13 11.23 -3.97
N PHE A 11 1.75 10.03 -4.37
CA PHE A 11 2.69 9.05 -4.88
C PHE A 11 3.20 9.39 -6.28
N GLN A 12 2.43 10.09 -7.10
CA GLN A 12 2.87 10.55 -8.41
C GLN A 12 3.98 11.60 -8.34
N LYS A 13 4.15 12.26 -7.20
CA LYS A 13 5.24 13.22 -6.99
C LYS A 13 6.58 12.53 -6.78
N GLN A 14 6.57 11.22 -6.57
CA GLN A 14 7.82 10.47 -6.43
C GLN A 14 8.50 10.39 -7.80
N PRO A 15 9.85 10.59 -7.85
CA PRO A 15 10.54 10.68 -9.14
C PRO A 15 10.56 9.36 -9.92
N ASP A 16 10.63 8.23 -9.24
CA ASP A 16 10.81 6.93 -9.90
C ASP A 16 9.81 5.90 -9.35
N PRO A 17 8.60 5.86 -9.90
CA PRO A 17 7.65 4.83 -9.51
C PRO A 17 8.19 3.44 -9.87
N LYS A 18 7.85 2.45 -9.06
CA LYS A 18 8.21 1.06 -9.30
C LYS A 18 7.15 0.42 -10.17
N VAL A 19 7.58 -0.32 -11.19
CA VAL A 19 6.69 -0.98 -12.14
C VAL A 19 6.80 -2.49 -11.95
N PHE A 20 5.65 -3.15 -11.86
CA PHE A 20 5.56 -4.59 -11.68
C PHE A 20 4.65 -5.17 -12.76
N SER A 21 5.10 -6.24 -13.40
CA SER A 21 4.28 -6.98 -14.36
C SER A 21 3.24 -7.83 -13.63
N ALA A 22 2.15 -8.14 -14.32
CA ALA A 22 1.13 -9.04 -13.78
C ALA A 22 1.78 -10.34 -13.28
N GLY A 23 1.47 -10.74 -12.05
CA GLY A 23 2.02 -11.94 -11.41
C GLY A 23 3.34 -11.73 -10.69
N GLN A 24 3.97 -10.58 -10.82
CA GLN A 24 5.25 -10.31 -10.16
C GLN A 24 5.04 -10.07 -8.67
N VAL A 25 5.91 -10.67 -7.86
CA VAL A 25 5.90 -10.49 -6.40
C VAL A 25 6.47 -9.12 -6.05
N ILE A 26 5.72 -8.34 -5.28
CA ILE A 26 6.16 -7.05 -4.77
C ILE A 26 6.97 -7.27 -3.50
N PHE A 27 6.43 -8.04 -2.57
CA PHE A 27 7.17 -8.56 -1.43
C PHE A 27 6.52 -9.84 -0.92
N GLU A 28 7.29 -10.62 -0.17
CA GLU A 28 6.83 -11.88 0.37
C GLU A 28 6.58 -11.77 1.87
N GLU A 29 5.68 -12.61 2.36
CA GLU A 29 5.40 -12.73 3.79
C GLU A 29 6.67 -13.08 4.54
N GLY A 30 6.93 -12.39 5.65
CA GLY A 30 8.16 -12.59 6.43
C GLY A 30 9.37 -11.78 5.97
N GLN A 31 9.32 -11.20 4.79
CA GLN A 31 10.42 -10.37 4.27
C GLN A 31 10.52 -9.07 5.06
N SER A 32 11.73 -8.60 5.31
CA SER A 32 11.92 -7.28 5.92
C SER A 32 11.73 -6.19 4.88
N GLY A 33 11.38 -4.98 5.34
CA GLY A 33 11.19 -3.85 4.45
C GLY A 33 11.22 -2.56 5.23
N ASP A 34 11.33 -1.43 4.52
CA ASP A 34 11.42 -0.10 5.12
C ASP A 34 10.54 0.94 4.42
N GLU A 35 9.68 0.51 3.50
CA GLU A 35 8.83 1.43 2.77
C GLU A 35 7.41 0.90 2.60
N MET A 36 6.48 1.85 2.52
CA MET A 36 5.09 1.57 2.16
C MET A 36 4.87 1.89 0.69
N TYR A 37 3.77 1.39 0.14
CA TYR A 37 3.42 1.59 -1.26
C TYR A 37 2.05 2.20 -1.42
N GLY A 38 1.88 2.95 -2.51
CA GLY A 38 0.58 3.42 -2.97
C GLY A 38 0.38 3.02 -4.41
N ILE A 39 -0.81 2.60 -4.78
CA ILE A 39 -1.10 2.17 -6.13
C ILE A 39 -1.45 3.39 -6.98
N ILE A 40 -0.56 3.73 -7.90
CA ILE A 40 -0.79 4.81 -8.85
C ILE A 40 -1.69 4.29 -9.97
N GLN A 41 -1.44 3.06 -10.42
CA GLN A 41 -2.22 2.43 -11.47
C GLN A 41 -2.10 0.91 -11.34
N GLY A 42 -3.21 0.21 -11.38
CA GLY A 42 -3.23 -1.25 -11.36
C GLY A 42 -3.96 -1.83 -10.16
N GLU A 43 -3.68 -3.09 -9.87
CA GLU A 43 -4.31 -3.86 -8.81
C GLU A 43 -3.28 -4.78 -8.15
N VAL A 44 -3.40 -4.96 -6.85
CA VAL A 44 -2.49 -5.80 -6.06
C VAL A 44 -3.29 -6.81 -5.26
N ASN A 45 -2.88 -8.07 -5.33
CA ASN A 45 -3.42 -9.13 -4.49
C ASN A 45 -2.63 -9.20 -3.19
N ILE A 46 -3.33 -9.23 -2.08
CA ILE A 46 -2.77 -9.42 -0.74
C ILE A 46 -3.00 -10.89 -0.36
N LEU A 47 -1.94 -11.58 0.03
CA LEU A 47 -2.00 -13.00 0.36
C LEU A 47 -1.53 -13.25 1.79
N VAL A 48 -2.23 -14.15 2.49
CA VAL A 48 -1.81 -14.65 3.80
C VAL A 48 -1.77 -16.17 3.71
N ASN A 49 -0.65 -16.76 4.07
CA ASN A 49 -0.42 -18.19 3.96
C ASN A 49 -0.75 -18.74 2.57
N GLY A 50 -0.35 -17.98 1.53
CA GLY A 50 -0.53 -18.37 0.15
C GLY A 50 -1.94 -18.18 -0.40
N LYS A 51 -2.88 -17.64 0.39
CA LYS A 51 -4.26 -17.43 -0.05
C LYS A 51 -4.53 -15.95 -0.25
N ILE A 52 -5.16 -15.61 -1.37
CA ILE A 52 -5.58 -14.23 -1.63
C ILE A 52 -6.72 -13.90 -0.65
N VAL A 53 -6.45 -12.93 0.22
CA VAL A 53 -7.46 -12.45 1.18
C VAL A 53 -8.10 -11.16 0.72
N GLU A 54 -7.45 -10.44 -0.18
CA GLU A 54 -7.97 -9.18 -0.70
C GLU A 54 -7.29 -8.80 -1.99
N THR A 55 -7.99 -8.02 -2.83
CA THR A 55 -7.42 -7.32 -3.98
C THR A 55 -7.65 -5.83 -3.77
N ILE A 56 -6.59 -5.05 -3.83
CA ILE A 56 -6.66 -3.60 -3.64
C ILE A 56 -6.32 -2.89 -4.94
N GLU A 57 -6.85 -1.68 -5.10
CA GLU A 57 -6.91 -0.95 -6.37
C GLU A 57 -6.20 0.39 -6.31
N THR A 58 -6.17 1.06 -7.45
CA THR A 58 -5.63 2.42 -7.58
C THR A 58 -6.13 3.33 -6.46
N GLY A 59 -5.23 4.06 -5.85
CA GLY A 59 -5.52 4.97 -4.75
C GLY A 59 -5.42 4.35 -3.37
N GLU A 60 -5.29 3.03 -3.27
CA GLU A 60 -5.12 2.36 -1.99
C GLU A 60 -3.63 2.24 -1.65
N ILE A 61 -3.35 2.06 -0.35
CA ILE A 61 -1.99 1.93 0.15
C ILE A 61 -1.81 0.58 0.83
N PHE A 62 -0.57 0.13 0.93
CA PHE A 62 -0.26 -1.11 1.64
C PHE A 62 1.19 -1.09 2.13
N GLY A 63 1.52 -2.01 3.04
CA GLY A 63 2.89 -2.17 3.51
C GLY A 63 3.35 -1.14 4.53
N ALA A 64 2.45 -0.36 5.14
CA ALA A 64 2.82 0.71 6.06
C ALA A 64 3.25 0.22 7.44
N GLY A 65 3.01 -1.04 7.79
CA GLY A 65 3.39 -1.58 9.10
C GLY A 65 4.87 -1.41 9.41
N VAL A 66 5.73 -1.53 8.40
CA VAL A 66 7.18 -1.39 8.59
C VAL A 66 7.60 0.02 9.02
N LEU A 67 6.75 1.03 8.80
CA LEU A 67 7.03 2.39 9.24
C LEU A 67 6.69 2.61 10.72
N VAL A 68 5.91 1.70 11.30
CA VAL A 68 5.41 1.86 12.68
C VAL A 68 5.84 0.69 13.59
N GLY A 69 6.93 0.02 13.25
CA GLY A 69 7.56 -0.97 14.12
C GLY A 69 7.27 -2.43 13.82
N VAL A 70 6.46 -2.72 12.80
CA VAL A 70 6.25 -4.10 12.35
C VAL A 70 7.39 -4.46 11.41
N LYS A 71 8.41 -5.14 11.92
CA LYS A 71 9.70 -5.29 11.23
C LYS A 71 9.67 -6.17 9.99
N SER A 72 8.74 -7.11 9.91
CA SER A 72 8.63 -7.99 8.75
C SER A 72 7.24 -7.91 8.15
N ARG A 73 7.15 -8.22 6.87
CA ARG A 73 5.88 -8.22 6.15
C ARG A 73 4.97 -9.32 6.71
N THR A 74 3.76 -8.95 7.13
CA THR A 74 2.80 -9.89 7.70
C THR A 74 1.91 -10.53 6.64
N TYR A 75 2.10 -10.14 5.37
CA TYR A 75 1.40 -10.71 4.22
C TYR A 75 2.28 -10.57 2.99
N ALA A 76 1.93 -11.27 1.92
CA ALA A 76 2.58 -11.11 0.62
C ALA A 76 1.76 -10.17 -0.25
N ALA A 77 2.42 -9.50 -1.17
CA ALA A 77 1.76 -8.63 -2.17
C ALA A 77 2.26 -9.01 -3.55
N ILE A 78 1.31 -9.27 -4.45
CA ILE A 78 1.61 -9.70 -5.82
C ILE A 78 0.78 -8.82 -6.77
N ALA A 79 1.42 -8.31 -7.83
CA ALA A 79 0.70 -7.54 -8.83
C ALA A 79 -0.29 -8.46 -9.56
N LYS A 80 -1.57 -8.10 -9.51
CA LYS A 80 -2.61 -8.86 -10.19
C LYS A 80 -2.61 -8.57 -11.70
N VAL A 81 -2.32 -7.33 -12.04
CA VAL A 81 -2.20 -6.83 -13.42
C VAL A 81 -0.91 -6.01 -13.46
N ASP A 82 -0.53 -5.51 -14.62
CA ASP A 82 0.60 -4.57 -14.71
C ASP A 82 0.30 -3.38 -13.80
N THR A 83 1.22 -3.08 -12.88
CA THR A 83 0.95 -2.17 -11.78
C THR A 83 2.11 -1.19 -11.61
N LYS A 84 1.76 0.06 -11.35
CA LYS A 84 2.72 1.13 -11.04
C LYS A 84 2.50 1.58 -9.61
N LEU A 85 3.57 1.52 -8.81
CA LEU A 85 3.54 1.86 -7.39
C LEU A 85 4.42 3.06 -7.08
N GLY A 86 3.91 3.97 -6.28
CA GLY A 86 4.75 4.92 -5.56
C GLY A 86 5.17 4.29 -4.24
N PHE A 87 6.20 4.85 -3.61
CA PHE A 87 6.70 4.32 -2.34
C PHE A 87 7.20 5.44 -1.45
N LEU A 88 7.09 5.23 -0.14
CA LEU A 88 7.55 6.18 0.88
C LEU A 88 8.20 5.40 2.01
N ASP A 89 9.40 5.85 2.43
CA ASP A 89 9.97 5.42 3.70
C ASP A 89 9.39 6.27 4.82
N GLU A 90 9.88 6.10 6.05
CA GLU A 90 9.37 6.85 7.20
C GLU A 90 9.48 8.36 7.00
N GLN A 91 10.64 8.84 6.55
CA GLN A 91 10.85 10.27 6.34
C GLN A 91 9.95 10.81 5.23
N GLY A 92 9.80 10.06 4.15
CA GLY A 92 8.91 10.42 3.06
C GLY A 92 7.46 10.48 3.49
N PHE A 93 7.04 9.54 4.34
CA PHE A 93 5.70 9.55 4.89
C PHE A 93 5.44 10.79 5.74
N LEU A 94 6.36 11.09 6.66
CA LEU A 94 6.22 12.25 7.53
C LEU A 94 6.18 13.55 6.73
N PHE A 95 7.02 13.65 5.70
CA PHE A 95 7.00 14.81 4.81
C PHE A 95 5.67 14.92 4.06
N ALA A 96 5.15 13.81 3.54
CA ALA A 96 3.87 13.79 2.83
C ALA A 96 2.73 14.25 3.74
N VAL A 97 2.71 13.82 5.00
CA VAL A 97 1.70 14.23 5.98
C VAL A 97 1.85 15.71 6.33
N GLN A 98 3.09 16.20 6.44
CA GLN A 98 3.36 17.61 6.74
C GLN A 98 2.81 18.50 5.62
N GLU A 99 3.03 18.12 4.36
CA GLU A 99 2.57 18.91 3.21
C GLU A 99 1.07 18.74 2.92
N THR A 100 0.54 17.55 3.20
CA THR A 100 -0.85 17.23 2.94
C THR A 100 -1.40 16.42 4.13
N PRO A 101 -1.78 17.10 5.23
CA PRO A 101 -2.19 16.40 6.45
C PRO A 101 -3.32 15.38 6.28
N VAL A 102 -4.23 15.62 5.34
CA VAL A 102 -5.34 14.70 5.07
C VAL A 102 -4.86 13.32 4.60
N PHE A 103 -3.60 13.22 4.14
CA PHE A 103 -3.03 11.94 3.76
C PHE A 103 -3.00 10.96 4.92
N ALA A 104 -2.74 11.44 6.14
CA ALA A 104 -2.77 10.56 7.31
C ALA A 104 -4.15 9.93 7.51
N LEU A 105 -5.21 10.72 7.32
CA LEU A 105 -6.58 10.20 7.40
C LEU A 105 -6.90 9.24 6.26
N GLN A 106 -6.35 9.49 5.09
CA GLN A 106 -6.53 8.60 3.93
C GLN A 106 -5.90 7.22 4.20
N VAL A 107 -4.72 7.20 4.80
CA VAL A 107 -4.04 5.95 5.18
C VAL A 107 -4.89 5.20 6.23
N MET A 108 -5.35 5.90 7.25
CA MET A 108 -6.20 5.31 8.29
C MET A 108 -7.49 4.75 7.69
N LYS A 109 -8.11 5.48 6.77
CA LYS A 109 -9.33 5.04 6.08
C LYS A 109 -9.08 3.74 5.32
N SER A 110 -7.99 3.68 4.56
CA SER A 110 -7.65 2.49 3.77
C SER A 110 -7.50 1.25 4.66
N TYR A 111 -6.77 1.38 5.78
CA TYR A 111 -6.59 0.26 6.70
C TYR A 111 -7.88 -0.07 7.46
N SER A 112 -8.67 0.92 7.84
CA SER A 112 -9.93 0.69 8.55
C SER A 112 -10.94 -0.06 7.67
N GLU A 113 -11.03 0.31 6.41
CA GLU A 113 -11.91 -0.37 5.47
C GLU A 113 -11.44 -1.80 5.22
N ARG A 114 -10.13 -2.00 5.12
CA ARG A 114 -9.55 -3.33 4.94
C ARG A 114 -9.83 -4.21 6.14
N LEU A 115 -9.65 -3.68 7.34
CA LEU A 115 -9.98 -4.41 8.57
C LEU A 115 -11.44 -4.79 8.61
N SER A 116 -12.35 -3.88 8.24
CA SER A 116 -13.79 -4.15 8.20
C SER A 116 -14.13 -5.28 7.24
N ARG A 117 -13.47 -5.30 6.07
CA ARG A 117 -13.68 -6.38 5.09
C ARG A 117 -13.21 -7.72 5.63
N LEU A 118 -12.05 -7.74 6.28
CA LEU A 118 -11.52 -8.97 6.88
C LEU A 118 -12.41 -9.49 8.01
N GLN A 119 -12.95 -8.59 8.83
CA GLN A 119 -13.86 -8.94 9.91
C GLN A 119 -15.13 -9.61 9.38
N ARG A 120 -15.61 -9.20 8.22
CA ARG A 120 -16.80 -9.81 7.61
C ARG A 120 -16.54 -11.22 7.07
N MET A 121 -15.29 -11.60 6.92
CA MET A 121 -14.89 -12.92 6.43
C MET A 121 -14.82 -13.98 7.53
N VAL A 122 -14.97 -13.58 8.78
CA VAL A 122 -14.82 -14.46 9.95
C VAL A 122 -16.17 -14.88 10.50
#